data_015dc1531be156d17530a1ff0831f962
#
_entry.id   015dc1531be156d17530a1ff0831f962
#
_cell.length_a   1.000
_cell.length_b   1.000
_cell.length_c   1.000
_cell.angle_alpha   90.00
_cell.angle_beta   90.00
_cell.angle_gamma   90.00
#
_symmetry.space_group_name_H-M   'P 1'
#
loop_
_entity.id
_entity.type
_entity.pdbx_description
1 polymer ?
#
loop_
_entity_poly.entity_id
_entity_poly.type
_entity_poly.pdbx_seq_one_letter_code
_entity_poly.pdbx_strand_id
1 'polypeptide(L)'
;LSKDGLLIDIPLREDILFHDGSEFNAKAMKFSLNRFMRIGTLNYLLNEKIDNIEVKDEFLLRIKLKKPSSSIKSLLTSVNLTPVSPKSYSEYTDKFNNNSFVGTGPYYLESFTPSKQILKPYTNYWGKKPLNKGIDFINYSNSSTLFGAIKTKEVDVLISNSIYDMQRVALNNMVEKGKLKSGEGNPIEIGFITFKSNAFPLENIKIREALSYSIDRDLISQQVSLGTREPLRSIVPPTLHKN
;
A
#
# COMPACT_ATOMS: atom_id res chain seq x y z
N LEU A 1 -24.45 -5.32 -3.74
CA LEU A 1 -24.41 -6.54 -2.93
C LEU A 1 -25.79 -7.16 -2.90
N SER A 2 -25.91 -8.46 -3.21
CA SER A 2 -27.18 -9.22 -3.11
C SER A 2 -27.67 -9.34 -1.67
N LYS A 3 -28.94 -9.66 -1.48
CA LYS A 3 -29.56 -9.79 -0.14
C LYS A 3 -28.90 -10.88 0.72
N ASP A 4 -28.47 -11.98 0.08
CA ASP A 4 -27.75 -13.08 0.73
C ASP A 4 -26.26 -12.79 1.00
N GLY A 5 -25.76 -11.64 0.52
CA GLY A 5 -24.38 -11.21 0.70
C GLY A 5 -23.34 -11.98 -0.15
N LEU A 6 -23.77 -12.77 -1.12
CA LEU A 6 -22.90 -13.64 -1.92
C LEU A 6 -22.50 -13.07 -3.27
N LEU A 7 -23.24 -12.10 -3.82
CA LEU A 7 -22.97 -11.51 -5.12
C LEU A 7 -22.67 -10.02 -4.99
N ILE A 8 -21.60 -9.58 -5.64
CA ILE A 8 -21.21 -8.17 -5.72
C ILE A 8 -21.13 -7.80 -7.20
N ASP A 9 -22.01 -6.90 -7.62
CA ASP A 9 -21.95 -6.29 -8.94
C ASP A 9 -21.20 -4.97 -8.83
N ILE A 10 -20.16 -4.82 -9.65
CA ILE A 10 -19.26 -3.67 -9.67
C ILE A 10 -19.36 -3.00 -11.03
N PRO A 11 -20.07 -1.86 -11.12
CA PRO A 11 -20.01 -1.05 -12.32
C PRO A 11 -18.62 -0.42 -12.45
N LEU A 12 -18.07 -0.48 -13.63
CA LEU A 12 -16.77 0.07 -13.96
C LEU A 12 -16.94 1.39 -14.71
N ARG A 13 -15.92 2.25 -14.63
CA ARG A 13 -15.88 3.48 -15.45
C ARG A 13 -15.64 3.13 -16.90
N GLU A 14 -16.32 3.85 -17.76
CA GLU A 14 -16.17 3.82 -19.21
C GLU A 14 -15.07 4.78 -19.67
N ASP A 15 -14.62 4.68 -20.90
CA ASP A 15 -13.64 5.58 -21.55
C ASP A 15 -12.28 5.68 -20.82
N ILE A 16 -11.88 4.63 -20.11
CA ILE A 16 -10.59 4.58 -19.44
C ILE A 16 -9.58 3.81 -20.30
N LEU A 17 -8.41 4.41 -20.50
CA LEU A 17 -7.30 3.76 -21.21
C LEU A 17 -6.17 3.43 -20.22
N PHE A 18 -5.56 2.28 -20.44
CA PHE A 18 -4.25 1.95 -19.86
C PHE A 18 -3.15 2.79 -20.50
N HIS A 19 -1.98 2.86 -19.88
CA HIS A 19 -0.83 3.61 -20.40
C HIS A 19 -0.33 3.09 -21.77
N ASP A 20 -0.63 1.85 -22.14
CA ASP A 20 -0.32 1.25 -23.44
C ASP A 20 -1.40 1.48 -24.49
N GLY A 21 -2.40 2.31 -24.18
CA GLY A 21 -3.51 2.66 -25.05
C GLY A 21 -4.61 1.60 -25.16
N SER A 22 -4.50 0.45 -24.49
CA SER A 22 -5.58 -0.53 -24.43
C SER A 22 -6.71 -0.06 -23.50
N GLU A 23 -7.94 -0.53 -23.77
CA GLU A 23 -9.11 -0.15 -22.99
C GLU A 23 -9.18 -0.89 -21.66
N PHE A 24 -9.61 -0.17 -20.61
CA PHE A 24 -10.02 -0.74 -19.33
C PHE A 24 -11.51 -1.07 -19.37
N ASN A 25 -11.83 -2.35 -19.15
CA ASN A 25 -13.21 -2.86 -19.10
C ASN A 25 -13.30 -4.06 -18.12
N ALA A 26 -14.45 -4.71 -18.05
CA ALA A 26 -14.68 -5.82 -17.13
C ALA A 26 -13.77 -7.04 -17.43
N LYS A 27 -13.35 -7.25 -18.67
CA LYS A 27 -12.39 -8.31 -19.02
C LYS A 27 -11.01 -8.01 -18.45
N ALA A 28 -10.54 -6.76 -18.57
CA ALA A 28 -9.26 -6.33 -18.03
C ALA A 28 -9.25 -6.34 -16.48
N MET A 29 -10.36 -5.95 -15.84
CA MET A 29 -10.47 -6.05 -14.40
C MET A 29 -10.50 -7.50 -13.90
N LYS A 30 -11.25 -8.37 -14.56
CA LYS A 30 -11.24 -9.81 -14.28
C LYS A 30 -9.84 -10.42 -14.43
N PHE A 31 -9.13 -10.05 -15.51
CA PHE A 31 -7.74 -10.46 -15.71
C PHE A 31 -6.86 -10.05 -14.52
N SER A 32 -6.95 -8.80 -14.08
CA SER A 32 -6.14 -8.26 -12.99
C SER A 32 -6.39 -8.97 -11.66
N LEU A 33 -7.66 -9.22 -11.32
CA LEU A 33 -8.03 -9.96 -10.12
C LEU A 33 -7.59 -11.42 -10.19
N ASN A 34 -7.77 -12.10 -11.32
CA ASN A 34 -7.31 -13.47 -11.51
C ASN A 34 -5.79 -13.56 -11.40
N ARG A 35 -5.07 -12.61 -12.00
CA ARG A 35 -3.62 -12.52 -11.89
C ARG A 35 -3.20 -12.40 -10.42
N PHE A 36 -3.82 -11.50 -9.66
CA PHE A 36 -3.52 -11.36 -8.24
C PHE A 36 -3.82 -12.65 -7.46
N MET A 37 -4.94 -13.30 -7.72
CA MET A 37 -5.33 -14.56 -7.09
C MET A 37 -4.37 -15.72 -7.40
N ARG A 38 -3.63 -15.66 -8.51
CA ARG A 38 -2.67 -16.70 -8.92
C ARG A 38 -1.27 -16.46 -8.37
N ILE A 39 -0.75 -15.24 -8.54
CA ILE A 39 0.67 -14.94 -8.29
C ILE A 39 0.91 -13.82 -7.28
N GLY A 40 -0.13 -13.15 -6.79
CA GLY A 40 0.02 -12.11 -5.76
C GLY A 40 0.51 -12.68 -4.42
N THR A 41 1.40 -11.97 -3.76
CA THR A 41 1.96 -12.39 -2.46
C THR A 41 0.88 -12.58 -1.38
N LEU A 42 -0.21 -11.78 -1.45
CA LEU A 42 -1.33 -11.84 -0.52
C LEU A 42 -2.58 -12.46 -1.17
N ASN A 43 -2.41 -13.35 -2.13
CA ASN A 43 -3.49 -13.94 -2.92
C ASN A 43 -4.53 -14.71 -2.07
N TYR A 44 -4.12 -15.26 -0.93
CA TYR A 44 -4.99 -15.96 0.01
C TYR A 44 -6.14 -15.08 0.51
N LEU A 45 -5.94 -13.74 0.62
CA LEU A 45 -6.96 -12.79 1.05
C LEU A 45 -8.20 -12.80 0.13
N LEU A 46 -8.00 -13.01 -1.18
CA LEU A 46 -9.10 -13.15 -2.14
C LEU A 46 -9.48 -14.62 -2.36
N ASN A 47 -8.52 -15.53 -2.44
CA ASN A 47 -8.77 -16.95 -2.68
C ASN A 47 -9.66 -17.60 -1.63
N GLU A 48 -9.58 -17.16 -0.37
CA GLU A 48 -10.47 -17.64 0.69
C GLU A 48 -11.91 -17.12 0.59
N LYS A 49 -12.12 -16.01 -0.11
CA LYS A 49 -13.41 -15.30 -0.16
C LYS A 49 -14.13 -15.42 -1.49
N ILE A 50 -13.40 -15.37 -2.60
CA ILE A 50 -13.98 -15.35 -3.94
C ILE A 50 -14.15 -16.78 -4.46
N ASP A 51 -15.35 -17.09 -4.92
CA ASP A 51 -15.70 -18.34 -5.62
C ASP A 51 -15.46 -18.17 -7.13
N ASN A 52 -16.02 -17.12 -7.71
CA ASN A 52 -15.92 -16.87 -9.16
C ASN A 52 -16.00 -15.38 -9.49
N ILE A 53 -15.43 -15.00 -10.65
CA ILE A 53 -15.49 -13.65 -11.21
C ILE A 53 -16.06 -13.75 -12.63
N GLU A 54 -17.16 -13.05 -12.87
CA GLU A 54 -17.89 -13.05 -14.14
C GLU A 54 -17.91 -11.67 -14.77
N VAL A 55 -17.73 -11.63 -16.09
CA VAL A 55 -18.02 -10.45 -16.90
C VAL A 55 -19.51 -10.51 -17.26
N LYS A 56 -20.31 -9.64 -16.68
CA LYS A 56 -21.76 -9.57 -16.95
C LYS A 56 -22.06 -8.70 -18.15
N ASP A 57 -21.29 -7.63 -18.30
CA ASP A 57 -21.34 -6.71 -19.41
C ASP A 57 -19.96 -6.08 -19.60
N GLU A 58 -19.75 -5.30 -20.63
CA GLU A 58 -18.47 -4.65 -20.95
C GLU A 58 -17.91 -3.84 -19.78
N PHE A 59 -18.79 -3.16 -19.02
CA PHE A 59 -18.44 -2.37 -17.84
C PHE A 59 -19.11 -2.83 -16.56
N LEU A 60 -19.51 -4.12 -16.50
CA LEU A 60 -20.11 -4.71 -15.31
C LEU A 60 -19.43 -6.02 -14.95
N LEU A 61 -18.72 -5.99 -13.81
CA LEU A 61 -18.08 -7.16 -13.22
C LEU A 61 -18.94 -7.71 -12.08
N ARG A 62 -19.12 -9.03 -12.05
CA ARG A 62 -19.75 -9.72 -10.92
C ARG A 62 -18.73 -10.59 -10.19
N ILE A 63 -18.67 -10.43 -8.88
CA ILE A 63 -17.89 -11.29 -7.99
C ILE A 63 -18.85 -12.13 -7.16
N LYS A 64 -18.68 -13.44 -7.23
CA LYS A 64 -19.38 -14.41 -6.39
C LYS A 64 -18.49 -14.80 -5.23
N LEU A 65 -19.01 -14.72 -4.01
CA LEU A 65 -18.30 -15.06 -2.79
C LEU A 65 -18.64 -16.49 -2.34
N LYS A 66 -17.67 -17.15 -1.70
CA LYS A 66 -17.85 -18.45 -1.06
C LYS A 66 -18.74 -18.37 0.20
N LYS A 67 -18.64 -17.24 0.92
CA LYS A 67 -19.43 -16.92 2.12
C LYS A 67 -19.62 -15.41 2.18
N PRO A 68 -20.69 -14.91 2.84
CA PRO A 68 -20.83 -13.48 3.09
C PRO A 68 -19.62 -12.91 3.82
N SER A 69 -19.14 -11.75 3.38
CA SER A 69 -17.92 -11.13 3.94
C SER A 69 -18.11 -9.62 4.07
N SER A 70 -18.05 -9.11 5.30
CA SER A 70 -18.10 -7.67 5.58
C SER A 70 -16.84 -6.94 5.10
N SER A 71 -15.69 -7.63 5.06
CA SER A 71 -14.39 -7.04 4.71
C SER A 71 -14.11 -7.00 3.20
N ILE A 72 -14.91 -7.64 2.36
CA ILE A 72 -14.59 -7.75 0.93
C ILE A 72 -14.53 -6.39 0.23
N LYS A 73 -15.43 -5.46 0.57
CA LYS A 73 -15.44 -4.12 -0.01
C LYS A 73 -14.14 -3.37 0.30
N SER A 74 -13.66 -3.43 1.54
CA SER A 74 -12.40 -2.82 1.95
C SER A 74 -11.20 -3.49 1.29
N LEU A 75 -11.22 -4.82 1.12
CA LEU A 75 -10.16 -5.52 0.38
C LEU A 75 -10.09 -5.06 -1.08
N LEU A 76 -11.22 -4.88 -1.74
CA LEU A 76 -11.26 -4.42 -3.14
C LEU A 76 -10.73 -3.00 -3.34
N THR A 77 -10.56 -2.21 -2.28
CA THR A 77 -9.91 -0.89 -2.33
C THR A 77 -8.39 -0.95 -2.14
N SER A 78 -7.83 -2.15 -1.95
CA SER A 78 -6.38 -2.33 -1.78
C SER A 78 -5.62 -1.92 -3.04
N VAL A 79 -4.51 -1.20 -2.87
CA VAL A 79 -3.60 -0.84 -3.97
C VAL A 79 -3.08 -2.05 -4.75
N ASN A 80 -2.96 -3.21 -4.09
CA ASN A 80 -2.53 -4.46 -4.73
C ASN A 80 -3.53 -5.00 -5.77
N LEU A 81 -4.76 -4.49 -5.77
CA LEU A 81 -5.83 -4.91 -6.69
C LEU A 81 -6.10 -3.88 -7.79
N THR A 82 -5.22 -2.89 -7.94
CA THR A 82 -5.32 -1.95 -9.07
C THR A 82 -5.23 -2.70 -10.41
N PRO A 83 -6.03 -2.31 -11.41
CA PRO A 83 -6.02 -2.96 -12.69
C PRO A 83 -4.69 -2.77 -13.43
N VAL A 84 -4.24 -3.83 -14.09
CA VAL A 84 -3.06 -3.85 -14.96
C VAL A 84 -3.47 -4.28 -16.37
N SER A 85 -2.75 -3.81 -17.38
CA SER A 85 -3.08 -4.08 -18.77
C SER A 85 -2.89 -5.56 -19.14
N PRO A 86 -3.92 -6.26 -19.65
CA PRO A 86 -3.75 -7.62 -20.17
C PRO A 86 -2.80 -7.71 -21.38
N LYS A 87 -2.57 -6.59 -22.08
CA LYS A 87 -1.63 -6.52 -23.20
C LYS A 87 -0.17 -6.54 -22.73
N SER A 88 0.09 -5.95 -21.55
CA SER A 88 1.45 -5.76 -21.02
C SER A 88 1.84 -6.78 -19.96
N TYR A 89 0.88 -7.52 -19.39
CA TYR A 89 1.12 -8.47 -18.32
C TYR A 89 0.66 -9.88 -18.66
N SER A 90 1.31 -10.89 -18.07
CA SER A 90 0.85 -12.28 -18.06
C SER A 90 0.09 -12.59 -16.78
N GLU A 91 -0.92 -13.46 -16.84
CA GLU A 91 -1.59 -13.99 -15.64
C GLU A 91 -0.71 -14.90 -14.79
N TYR A 92 0.38 -15.45 -15.36
CA TYR A 92 1.12 -16.56 -14.78
C TYR A 92 2.54 -16.22 -14.34
N THR A 93 3.04 -15.07 -14.72
CA THR A 93 4.42 -14.69 -14.39
C THR A 93 4.51 -13.27 -13.87
N ASP A 94 5.45 -13.06 -12.96
CA ASP A 94 5.77 -11.75 -12.40
C ASP A 94 7.11 -11.20 -12.93
N LYS A 95 7.54 -11.71 -14.10
CA LYS A 95 8.77 -11.22 -14.71
C LYS A 95 8.61 -9.79 -15.16
N PHE A 96 9.45 -8.93 -14.62
CA PHE A 96 9.58 -7.55 -15.07
C PHE A 96 10.19 -7.53 -16.48
N ASN A 97 9.59 -6.73 -17.33
CA ASN A 97 10.12 -6.36 -18.63
C ASN A 97 9.94 -4.85 -18.80
N ASN A 98 10.46 -4.29 -19.90
CA ASN A 98 10.39 -2.85 -20.17
C ASN A 98 8.94 -2.33 -20.34
N ASN A 99 7.96 -3.23 -20.48
CA ASN A 99 6.54 -2.92 -20.60
C ASN A 99 5.77 -3.15 -19.29
N SER A 100 6.46 -3.37 -18.17
CA SER A 100 5.83 -3.52 -16.85
C SER A 100 5.33 -2.17 -16.31
N PHE A 101 4.48 -2.20 -15.26
CA PHE A 101 3.89 -1.02 -14.63
C PHE A 101 2.89 -0.25 -15.50
N VAL A 102 2.18 -0.95 -16.38
CA VAL A 102 1.11 -0.40 -17.21
C VAL A 102 -0.22 -0.48 -16.49
N GLY A 103 -0.66 0.65 -15.96
CA GLY A 103 -1.93 0.85 -15.26
C GLY A 103 -2.76 1.95 -15.90
N THR A 104 -3.74 2.47 -15.13
CA THR A 104 -4.65 3.55 -15.55
C THR A 104 -4.44 4.84 -14.77
N GLY A 105 -3.30 4.98 -14.08
CA GLY A 105 -2.98 6.08 -13.19
C GLY A 105 -2.61 7.40 -13.89
N PRO A 106 -2.43 8.49 -13.10
CA PRO A 106 -2.09 9.81 -13.65
C PRO A 106 -0.67 9.93 -14.21
N TYR A 107 0.20 8.97 -13.88
CA TYR A 107 1.57 8.92 -14.37
C TYR A 107 1.85 7.55 -14.96
N TYR A 108 2.62 7.51 -16.03
CA TYR A 108 3.20 6.29 -16.58
C TYR A 108 4.70 6.21 -16.28
N LEU A 109 5.23 5.01 -16.22
CA LEU A 109 6.67 4.78 -16.04
C LEU A 109 7.39 5.01 -17.36
N GLU A 110 8.27 6.01 -17.40
CA GLU A 110 9.13 6.30 -18.56
C GLU A 110 10.40 5.44 -18.54
N SER A 111 11.01 5.31 -17.37
CA SER A 111 12.21 4.47 -17.21
C SER A 111 12.30 3.89 -15.81
N PHE A 112 12.95 2.72 -15.73
CA PHE A 112 13.18 1.99 -14.49
C PHE A 112 14.62 1.52 -14.40
N THR A 113 15.26 1.92 -13.30
CA THR A 113 16.49 1.30 -12.79
C THR A 113 16.31 1.02 -11.29
N PRO A 114 17.09 0.12 -10.68
CA PRO A 114 17.02 -0.13 -9.24
C PRO A 114 17.24 1.13 -8.38
N SER A 115 18.01 2.10 -8.86
CA SER A 115 18.34 3.35 -8.16
C SER A 115 17.39 4.50 -8.48
N LYS A 116 16.72 4.47 -9.64
CA LYS A 116 15.86 5.57 -10.07
C LYS A 116 14.71 5.09 -10.94
N GLN A 117 13.51 5.59 -10.67
CA GLN A 117 12.32 5.43 -11.51
C GLN A 117 11.84 6.80 -11.94
N ILE A 118 11.60 6.98 -13.23
CA ILE A 118 11.10 8.23 -13.81
C ILE A 118 9.65 8.04 -14.26
N LEU A 119 8.76 8.85 -13.70
CA LEU A 119 7.36 8.87 -14.06
C LEU A 119 7.00 10.18 -14.76
N LYS A 120 6.22 10.08 -15.84
CA LYS A 120 5.72 11.23 -16.60
C LYS A 120 4.20 11.30 -16.52
N PRO A 121 3.62 12.50 -16.59
CA PRO A 121 2.17 12.67 -16.64
C PRO A 121 1.55 11.94 -17.83
N TYR A 122 0.47 11.20 -17.59
CA TYR A 122 -0.30 10.55 -18.65
C TYR A 122 -1.34 11.53 -19.21
N THR A 123 -1.20 11.88 -20.48
CA THR A 123 -2.06 12.89 -21.12
C THR A 123 -3.52 12.48 -21.22
N ASN A 124 -3.77 11.16 -21.38
CA ASN A 124 -5.13 10.59 -21.48
C ASN A 124 -5.67 10.13 -20.12
N TYR A 125 -5.12 10.65 -19.01
CA TYR A 125 -5.62 10.31 -17.69
C TYR A 125 -7.07 10.79 -17.52
N TRP A 126 -7.92 9.89 -17.09
CA TRP A 126 -9.38 10.07 -16.92
C TRP A 126 -9.78 10.97 -15.75
N GLY A 127 -8.88 11.22 -14.82
CA GLY A 127 -9.13 12.07 -13.65
C GLY A 127 -8.50 13.45 -13.76
N LYS A 128 -8.31 14.12 -12.63
CA LYS A 128 -7.63 15.40 -12.58
C LYS A 128 -6.17 15.27 -12.99
N LYS A 129 -5.80 15.96 -14.06
CA LYS A 129 -4.42 15.89 -14.59
C LYS A 129 -3.39 16.40 -13.59
N PRO A 130 -2.20 15.77 -13.52
CA PRO A 130 -1.08 16.26 -12.73
C PRO A 130 -0.70 17.69 -13.11
N LEU A 131 -0.33 18.48 -12.11
CA LEU A 131 0.14 19.87 -12.32
C LEU A 131 1.66 19.96 -12.50
N ASN A 132 2.39 18.92 -12.10
CA ASN A 132 3.84 18.83 -12.25
C ASN A 132 4.24 18.16 -13.57
N LYS A 133 5.53 18.24 -13.90
CA LYS A 133 6.10 17.69 -15.15
C LYS A 133 6.51 16.22 -15.05
N GLY A 134 6.38 15.63 -13.87
CA GLY A 134 6.77 14.25 -13.60
C GLY A 134 7.23 14.05 -12.16
N ILE A 135 7.61 12.83 -11.83
CA ILE A 135 8.12 12.43 -10.52
C ILE A 135 9.33 11.51 -10.76
N ASP A 136 10.44 11.86 -10.13
CA ASP A 136 11.61 10.99 -10.07
C ASP A 136 11.66 10.34 -8.68
N PHE A 137 11.50 9.03 -8.59
CA PHE A 137 11.79 8.28 -7.36
C PHE A 137 13.26 7.89 -7.35
N ILE A 138 13.95 8.30 -6.30
CA ILE A 138 15.38 8.03 -6.12
C ILE A 138 15.56 7.16 -4.89
N ASN A 139 16.16 5.98 -5.06
CA ASN A 139 16.45 5.06 -3.98
C ASN A 139 17.83 5.33 -3.40
N TYR A 140 17.88 5.59 -2.10
CA TYR A 140 19.13 5.74 -1.35
C TYR A 140 19.45 4.46 -0.59
N SER A 141 20.72 4.11 -0.53
CA SER A 141 21.18 2.86 0.10
C SER A 141 21.07 2.86 1.64
N ASN A 142 21.00 4.03 2.25
CA ASN A 142 20.92 4.16 3.70
C ASN A 142 20.24 5.47 4.12
N SER A 143 19.82 5.52 5.39
CA SER A 143 19.10 6.67 5.95
C SER A 143 19.95 7.94 6.02
N SER A 144 21.27 7.84 6.16
CA SER A 144 22.15 9.02 6.27
C SER A 144 22.27 9.77 4.96
N THR A 145 22.41 9.04 3.84
CA THR A 145 22.41 9.64 2.50
C THR A 145 21.05 10.24 2.15
N LEU A 146 19.97 9.54 2.48
CA LEU A 146 18.60 10.03 2.30
C LEU A 146 18.35 11.32 3.12
N PHE A 147 18.78 11.34 4.38
CA PHE A 147 18.69 12.52 5.24
C PHE A 147 19.56 13.70 4.73
N GLY A 148 20.75 13.39 4.18
CA GLY A 148 21.59 14.37 3.52
C GLY A 148 20.91 15.02 2.31
N ALA A 149 20.33 14.21 1.43
CA ALA A 149 19.70 14.65 0.20
C ALA A 149 18.56 15.67 0.42
N ILE A 150 17.69 15.47 1.41
CA ILE A 150 16.65 16.45 1.72
C ILE A 150 17.23 17.75 2.32
N LYS A 151 18.30 17.66 3.10
CA LYS A 151 18.96 18.85 3.67
C LYS A 151 19.66 19.70 2.62
N THR A 152 20.24 19.07 1.62
CA THR A 152 20.95 19.76 0.52
C THR A 152 20.01 20.18 -0.62
N LYS A 153 18.73 19.84 -0.51
CA LYS A 153 17.70 20.06 -1.56
C LYS A 153 18.01 19.30 -2.87
N GLU A 154 18.70 18.18 -2.78
CA GLU A 154 18.88 17.25 -3.89
C GLU A 154 17.56 16.55 -4.22
N VAL A 155 16.69 16.35 -3.21
CA VAL A 155 15.33 15.88 -3.36
C VAL A 155 14.33 16.88 -2.79
N ASP A 156 13.16 16.96 -3.40
CA ASP A 156 12.07 17.88 -3.00
C ASP A 156 11.19 17.28 -1.91
N VAL A 157 11.05 15.95 -1.88
CA VAL A 157 10.17 15.21 -0.96
C VAL A 157 10.90 14.00 -0.41
N LEU A 158 10.76 13.77 0.89
CA LEU A 158 11.25 12.59 1.57
C LEU A 158 10.06 11.86 2.23
N ILE A 159 9.95 10.55 1.97
CA ILE A 159 9.02 9.67 2.68
C ILE A 159 9.76 9.05 3.87
N SER A 160 9.29 9.33 5.08
CA SER A 160 10.07 9.19 6.32
C SER A 160 10.07 7.80 6.97
N ASN A 161 9.56 6.76 6.29
CA ASN A 161 9.52 5.41 6.87
C ASN A 161 10.90 4.72 6.98
N SER A 162 11.92 5.26 6.31
CA SER A 162 13.27 4.67 6.26
C SER A 162 14.35 5.51 6.94
N ILE A 163 13.98 6.50 7.76
CA ILE A 163 14.93 7.33 8.52
C ILE A 163 14.92 6.96 10.02
N TYR A 164 16.07 7.13 10.68
CA TYR A 164 16.18 6.91 12.12
C TYR A 164 15.48 8.01 12.92
N ASP A 165 15.04 7.69 14.14
CA ASP A 165 14.29 8.60 15.00
C ASP A 165 15.10 9.89 15.31
N MET A 166 16.41 9.83 15.49
CA MET A 166 17.28 11.02 15.64
C MET A 166 17.22 11.95 14.41
N GLN A 167 17.21 11.36 13.21
CA GLN A 167 17.09 12.14 11.97
C GLN A 167 15.70 12.74 11.83
N ARG A 168 14.65 12.03 12.28
CA ARG A 168 13.28 12.53 12.32
C ARG A 168 13.17 13.75 13.24
N VAL A 169 13.74 13.69 14.45
CA VAL A 169 13.80 14.85 15.37
C VAL A 169 14.52 16.02 14.71
N ALA A 170 15.64 15.79 14.03
CA ALA A 170 16.36 16.85 13.32
C ALA A 170 15.55 17.46 12.17
N LEU A 171 14.76 16.68 11.43
CA LEU A 171 13.84 17.19 10.39
C LEU A 171 12.70 18.00 11.02
N ASN A 172 12.10 17.53 12.11
CA ASN A 172 11.07 18.28 12.84
C ASN A 172 11.58 19.66 13.28
N ASN A 173 12.79 19.75 13.84
CA ASN A 173 13.43 21.03 14.15
C ASN A 173 13.62 21.94 12.91
N MET A 174 13.83 21.36 11.73
CA MET A 174 13.89 22.14 10.49
C MET A 174 12.51 22.64 10.05
N VAL A 175 11.47 21.84 10.30
CA VAL A 175 10.07 22.26 10.06
C VAL A 175 9.69 23.41 10.99
N GLU A 176 9.98 23.31 12.29
CA GLU A 176 9.73 24.39 13.28
C GLU A 176 10.44 25.70 12.92
N LYS A 177 11.64 25.60 12.35
CA LYS A 177 12.41 26.75 11.84
C LYS A 177 11.96 27.22 10.45
N GLY A 178 10.89 26.67 9.88
CA GLY A 178 10.35 27.05 8.57
C GLY A 178 11.23 26.68 7.37
N LYS A 179 12.24 25.82 7.55
CA LYS A 179 13.15 25.39 6.48
C LYS A 179 12.58 24.24 5.64
N LEU A 180 11.66 23.48 6.20
CA LEU A 180 10.93 22.38 5.56
C LEU A 180 9.43 22.51 5.88
N LYS A 181 8.62 21.76 5.13
CA LYS A 181 7.22 21.50 5.48
C LYS A 181 7.05 20.01 5.72
N SER A 182 6.20 19.64 6.65
CA SER A 182 5.80 18.26 6.90
C SER A 182 4.32 18.06 6.64
N GLY A 183 3.96 16.85 6.23
CA GLY A 183 2.59 16.38 6.19
C GLY A 183 2.54 15.00 6.86
N GLU A 184 1.57 14.79 7.73
CA GLU A 184 1.37 13.52 8.41
C GLU A 184 0.04 12.91 7.99
N GLY A 185 0.08 11.63 7.65
CA GLY A 185 -1.11 10.81 7.44
C GLY A 185 -1.50 10.07 8.71
N ASN A 186 -2.63 9.38 8.69
CA ASN A 186 -2.98 8.45 9.75
C ASN A 186 -1.92 7.35 9.88
N PRO A 187 -1.50 6.98 11.09
CA PRO A 187 -0.55 5.90 11.30
C PRO A 187 -1.15 4.58 10.80
N ILE A 188 -0.42 3.90 9.92
CA ILE A 188 -0.81 2.62 9.29
C ILE A 188 0.10 1.47 9.69
N GLU A 189 1.22 1.76 10.33
CA GLU A 189 2.19 0.77 10.80
C GLU A 189 2.20 0.72 12.32
N ILE A 190 2.28 -0.48 12.87
CA ILE A 190 2.45 -0.72 14.30
C ILE A 190 3.66 -1.61 14.53
N GLY A 191 4.44 -1.29 15.55
CA GLY A 191 5.47 -2.18 16.10
C GLY A 191 4.89 -3.05 17.20
N PHE A 192 5.14 -4.35 17.15
CA PHE A 192 4.66 -5.28 18.18
C PHE A 192 5.64 -6.43 18.43
N ILE A 193 5.53 -7.04 19.59
CA ILE A 193 6.29 -8.25 19.95
C ILE A 193 5.34 -9.44 19.83
N THR A 194 5.76 -10.45 19.06
CA THR A 194 5.02 -11.70 18.91
C THR A 194 5.63 -12.78 19.80
N PHE A 195 4.80 -13.41 20.62
CA PHE A 195 5.20 -14.57 21.41
C PHE A 195 4.94 -15.87 20.63
N LYS A 196 5.95 -16.74 20.58
CA LYS A 196 5.78 -18.10 20.06
C LYS A 196 5.06 -18.95 21.11
N SER A 197 3.72 -18.92 21.10
CA SER A 197 2.86 -19.47 22.15
C SER A 197 2.88 -21.00 22.30
N ASN A 198 3.56 -21.74 21.42
CA ASN A 198 3.75 -23.18 21.45
C ASN A 198 5.18 -23.59 21.83
N ALA A 199 5.99 -22.69 22.39
CA ALA A 199 7.35 -22.97 22.80
C ALA A 199 7.55 -22.63 24.29
N PHE A 200 8.28 -23.51 25.01
CA PHE A 200 8.64 -23.26 26.41
C PHE A 200 9.49 -21.99 26.56
N PRO A 201 9.23 -21.14 27.57
CA PRO A 201 8.14 -21.21 28.56
C PRO A 201 6.87 -20.45 28.13
N LEU A 202 6.78 -20.02 26.88
CA LEU A 202 5.76 -19.09 26.36
C LEU A 202 4.40 -19.77 26.09
N GLU A 203 4.29 -21.09 26.20
CA GLU A 203 2.98 -21.79 26.20
C GLU A 203 2.15 -21.42 27.42
N ASN A 204 2.77 -21.04 28.54
CA ASN A 204 2.08 -20.58 29.72
C ASN A 204 1.60 -19.15 29.53
N ILE A 205 0.27 -18.95 29.57
CA ILE A 205 -0.36 -17.64 29.41
C ILE A 205 0.10 -16.63 30.47
N LYS A 206 0.32 -17.09 31.72
CA LYS A 206 0.76 -16.22 32.82
C LYS A 206 2.16 -15.63 32.61
N ILE A 207 3.04 -16.37 31.94
CA ILE A 207 4.36 -15.87 31.55
C ILE A 207 4.23 -14.79 30.48
N ARG A 208 3.36 -14.99 29.48
CA ARG A 208 3.11 -13.97 28.45
C ARG A 208 2.47 -12.69 29.04
N GLU A 209 1.54 -12.85 29.99
CA GLU A 209 0.96 -11.73 30.73
C GLU A 209 2.03 -10.98 31.54
N ALA A 210 2.84 -11.68 32.30
CA ALA A 210 3.94 -11.08 33.08
C ALA A 210 4.91 -10.28 32.19
N LEU A 211 5.31 -10.85 31.04
CA LEU A 211 6.14 -10.14 30.07
C LEU A 211 5.43 -8.88 29.51
N SER A 212 4.15 -8.97 29.23
CA SER A 212 3.39 -7.80 28.76
C SER A 212 3.30 -6.69 29.79
N TYR A 213 3.21 -7.01 31.08
CA TYR A 213 3.23 -6.05 32.17
C TYR A 213 4.63 -5.47 32.45
N SER A 214 5.68 -6.21 32.15
CA SER A 214 7.07 -5.75 32.36
C SER A 214 7.56 -4.74 31.33
N ILE A 215 6.85 -4.61 30.19
CA ILE A 215 7.23 -3.71 29.10
C ILE A 215 6.67 -2.31 29.37
N ASP A 216 7.53 -1.38 29.74
CA ASP A 216 7.19 0.04 29.82
C ASP A 216 7.21 0.69 28.43
N ARG A 217 6.02 0.78 27.80
CA ARG A 217 5.86 1.32 26.45
C ARG A 217 6.13 2.80 26.36
N ASP A 218 5.82 3.54 27.43
CA ASP A 218 6.01 4.99 27.50
C ASP A 218 7.52 5.30 27.59
N LEU A 219 8.25 4.53 28.41
CA LEU A 219 9.70 4.65 28.51
C LEU A 219 10.40 4.30 27.18
N ILE A 220 9.96 3.24 26.50
CA ILE A 220 10.47 2.87 25.17
C ILE A 220 10.21 3.99 24.16
N SER A 221 9.00 4.56 24.15
CA SER A 221 8.69 5.70 23.29
C SER A 221 9.62 6.86 23.53
N GLN A 222 9.83 7.24 24.78
CA GLN A 222 10.66 8.40 25.14
C GLN A 222 12.16 8.18 24.91
N GLN A 223 12.69 7.04 25.32
CA GLN A 223 14.13 6.83 25.31
C GLN A 223 14.65 6.19 24.01
N VAL A 224 13.90 5.30 23.41
CA VAL A 224 14.31 4.59 22.18
C VAL A 224 13.86 5.35 20.95
N SER A 225 12.59 5.75 20.92
CA SER A 225 12.00 6.45 19.77
C SER A 225 12.04 7.97 19.87
N LEU A 226 12.62 8.53 20.94
CA LEU A 226 12.76 9.98 21.18
C LEU A 226 11.42 10.73 21.06
N GLY A 227 10.33 10.10 21.49
CA GLY A 227 8.97 10.63 21.41
C GLY A 227 8.37 10.67 20.01
N THR A 228 9.03 10.11 18.98
CA THR A 228 8.53 10.12 17.59
C THR A 228 7.48 9.05 17.32
N ARG A 229 7.20 8.15 18.26
CA ARG A 229 6.23 7.06 18.14
C ARG A 229 5.35 7.02 19.36
N GLU A 230 4.04 6.92 19.15
CA GLU A 230 3.08 6.81 20.24
C GLU A 230 2.98 5.38 20.77
N PRO A 231 2.95 5.17 22.12
CA PRO A 231 2.70 3.87 22.71
C PRO A 231 1.27 3.38 22.39
N LEU A 232 1.14 2.16 21.89
CA LEU A 232 -0.15 1.54 21.61
C LEU A 232 -0.49 0.48 22.66
N ARG A 233 -1.77 0.36 23.00
CA ARG A 233 -2.32 -0.66 23.91
C ARG A 233 -3.18 -1.69 23.20
N SER A 234 -3.30 -1.59 21.87
CA SER A 234 -4.03 -2.49 20.99
C SER A 234 -3.26 -2.64 19.68
N ILE A 235 -3.42 -3.79 19.02
CA ILE A 235 -2.94 -4.00 17.65
C ILE A 235 -3.75 -3.22 16.60
N VAL A 236 -4.88 -2.65 17.02
CA VAL A 236 -5.70 -1.79 16.15
C VAL A 236 -5.35 -0.34 16.43
N PRO A 237 -4.87 0.42 15.43
CA PRO A 237 -4.58 1.83 15.59
C PRO A 237 -5.79 2.64 16.05
N PRO A 238 -5.61 3.64 16.94
CA PRO A 238 -6.72 4.46 17.47
C PRO A 238 -7.57 5.13 16.38
N THR A 239 -6.97 5.44 15.24
CA THR A 239 -7.65 6.04 14.09
C THR A 239 -8.72 5.16 13.46
N LEU A 240 -8.65 3.84 13.68
CA LEU A 240 -9.64 2.87 13.19
C LEU A 240 -10.79 2.63 14.20
N HIS A 241 -10.68 3.15 15.42
CA HIS A 241 -11.72 3.04 16.46
C HIS A 241 -12.77 4.16 16.42
N LYS A 242 -12.60 5.15 15.54
CA LYS A 242 -13.48 6.33 15.49
C LYS A 242 -14.67 6.20 14.52
N ASN A 243 -15.01 4.99 14.07
CA ASN A 243 -16.18 4.73 13.21
C ASN A 243 -17.12 3.73 13.86
#